data_1ebbf252a7b0c5b4ddf412dbb7c9ea97
#
_entry.id   1ebbf252a7b0c5b4ddf412dbb7c9ea97
#
_cell.length_a   1.000
_cell.length_b   1.000
_cell.length_c   1.000
_cell.angle_alpha   90.00
_cell.angle_beta   90.00
_cell.angle_gamma   90.00
#
_symmetry.space_group_name_H-M   'P 1'
#
loop_
_entity.id
_entity.type
_entity.pdbx_description
1 polymer ?
#
loop_
_entity_poly.entity_id
_entity_poly.type
_entity_poly.pdbx_seq_one_letter_code
_entity_poly.pdbx_strand_id
1 'polypeptide(L)'
;MAPRKRTKGPEWLPSRCYMGRVSYEYHPKSGGSIRLGALTEDKEIILSKYYAAVSLHEEPTGAFNQLIREYFGGSNYLKLSARTKIDYVGYSQRVGRVFGKTNKHRIKPHHIRQYMDKRAKTTIVQANREHSFMSAVFSWAYENGKVKANPCVGVRKFTEPHRERYIEDWEYNAVLVEARLKWPLLAASMEISYCCAARQADVWGLTRSDLREEGIYIRQGKTGAKQIKEWNPRLRAAVDLALSVQVVRNLKLVFCDAKGNHPLQKTMAKWYASARLEAKAKHTGGWVTDFTFHDIKAKSISDYSGNLQEFSGHKTEAQAQYYSRKIKIVPTLK
;
A
#
# COMPACT_ATOMS: atom_id res chain seq x y z
N MET A 1 43.41 8.11 5.63
CA MET A 1 42.43 8.67 4.66
C MET A 1 41.14 8.94 5.40
N ALA A 2 40.64 10.18 5.41
CA ALA A 2 39.38 10.54 6.03
C ALA A 2 38.21 9.79 5.34
N PRO A 3 37.20 9.29 6.10
CA PRO A 3 36.07 8.60 5.50
C PRO A 3 35.31 9.56 4.58
N ARG A 4 35.09 9.16 3.33
CA ARG A 4 34.30 9.94 2.36
C ARG A 4 32.92 10.26 2.93
N LYS A 5 32.53 11.53 2.92
CA LYS A 5 31.18 11.99 3.29
C LYS A 5 30.16 11.21 2.46
N ARG A 6 29.25 10.54 3.17
CA ARG A 6 28.12 9.79 2.61
C ARG A 6 27.22 10.73 1.82
N THR A 7 27.13 10.58 0.50
CA THR A 7 26.05 11.20 -0.27
C THR A 7 24.76 10.51 0.17
N LYS A 8 23.77 11.28 0.64
CA LYS A 8 22.46 10.75 1.01
C LYS A 8 21.86 10.08 -0.23
N GLY A 9 21.98 8.77 -0.34
CA GLY A 9 21.24 7.98 -1.31
C GLY A 9 19.74 7.96 -0.96
N PRO A 10 18.90 7.38 -1.83
CA PRO A 10 17.47 7.27 -1.59
C PRO A 10 17.18 6.57 -0.25
N GLU A 11 16.10 6.98 0.43
CA GLU A 11 15.69 6.47 1.76
C GLU A 11 15.52 4.92 1.82
N TRP A 12 15.32 4.28 0.67
CA TRP A 12 15.17 2.82 0.60
C TRP A 12 16.51 2.06 0.61
N LEU A 13 17.63 2.78 0.43
CA LEU A 13 18.94 2.14 0.32
C LEU A 13 19.35 1.52 1.69
N PRO A 14 19.72 0.22 1.75
CA PRO A 14 20.07 -0.42 3.00
C PRO A 14 21.31 0.18 3.66
N SER A 15 21.49 -0.13 4.95
CA SER A 15 22.72 0.29 5.66
C SER A 15 23.97 -0.27 4.98
N ARG A 16 25.05 0.54 4.97
CA ARG A 16 26.33 0.22 4.31
C ARG A 16 26.25 0.12 2.78
N CYS A 17 25.13 0.53 2.18
CA CYS A 17 25.03 0.78 0.75
C CYS A 17 25.21 2.26 0.47
N TYR A 18 25.85 2.55 -0.64
CA TYR A 18 26.16 3.91 -1.07
C TYR A 18 25.79 4.09 -2.53
N MET A 19 25.37 5.29 -2.87
CA MET A 19 25.17 5.72 -4.24
C MET A 19 26.47 6.36 -4.73
N GLY A 20 27.15 5.68 -5.65
CA GLY A 20 28.30 6.20 -6.37
C GLY A 20 27.88 7.09 -7.55
N ARG A 21 28.83 7.45 -8.42
CA ARG A 21 28.54 8.27 -9.64
C ARG A 21 27.71 7.52 -10.69
N VAL A 22 27.88 6.21 -10.79
CA VAL A 22 27.27 5.38 -11.84
C VAL A 22 26.60 4.11 -11.33
N SER A 23 26.78 3.76 -10.05
CA SER A 23 26.30 2.51 -9.49
C SER A 23 25.98 2.61 -8.01
N TYR A 24 25.11 1.71 -7.55
CA TYR A 24 24.94 1.39 -6.13
C TYR A 24 26.00 0.39 -5.70
N GLU A 25 26.56 0.58 -4.51
CA GLU A 25 27.65 -0.25 -3.96
C GLU A 25 27.34 -0.65 -2.52
N TYR A 26 27.68 -1.88 -2.14
CA TYR A 26 27.64 -2.38 -0.78
C TYR A 26 29.05 -2.53 -0.22
N HIS A 27 29.26 -2.09 1.01
CA HIS A 27 30.54 -2.18 1.72
C HIS A 27 30.40 -3.16 2.91
N PRO A 28 30.79 -4.43 2.77
CA PRO A 28 30.77 -5.42 3.85
C PRO A 28 31.60 -5.01 5.06
N LYS A 29 31.30 -5.58 6.24
CA LYS A 29 32.14 -5.39 7.45
C LYS A 29 33.54 -5.97 7.29
N SER A 30 33.65 -7.00 6.48
CA SER A 30 34.93 -7.63 6.13
C SER A 30 35.84 -6.74 5.26
N GLY A 31 35.37 -5.58 4.83
CA GLY A 31 36.07 -4.65 3.93
C GLY A 31 35.72 -4.88 2.46
N GLY A 32 36.21 -3.98 1.61
CA GLY A 32 35.93 -3.98 0.18
C GLY A 32 34.63 -3.27 -0.23
N SER A 33 34.35 -3.27 -1.52
CA SER A 33 33.13 -2.72 -2.14
C SER A 33 32.59 -3.72 -3.14
N ILE A 34 31.28 -3.92 -3.13
CA ILE A 34 30.56 -4.82 -4.04
C ILE A 34 29.56 -3.98 -4.83
N ARG A 35 29.71 -3.97 -6.16
CA ARG A 35 28.79 -3.29 -7.05
C ARG A 35 27.45 -4.03 -7.06
N LEU A 36 26.36 -3.31 -6.72
CA LEU A 36 25.01 -3.84 -6.70
C LEU A 36 24.28 -3.66 -8.04
N GLY A 37 24.60 -2.59 -8.77
CA GLY A 37 24.00 -2.31 -10.08
C GLY A 37 24.09 -0.85 -10.48
N ALA A 38 23.65 -0.52 -11.70
CA ALA A 38 23.61 0.84 -12.22
C ALA A 38 22.54 1.68 -11.50
N LEU A 39 22.68 3.01 -11.52
CA LEU A 39 21.68 3.92 -10.93
C LEU A 39 20.33 3.87 -11.65
N THR A 40 20.29 3.35 -12.87
CA THR A 40 19.11 3.18 -13.71
C THR A 40 18.40 1.83 -13.49
N GLU A 41 19.02 0.90 -12.75
CA GLU A 41 18.40 -0.39 -12.45
C GLU A 41 17.27 -0.25 -11.41
N ASP A 42 16.25 -1.09 -11.52
CA ASP A 42 15.13 -1.11 -10.60
C ASP A 42 15.60 -1.38 -9.17
N LYS A 43 14.96 -0.68 -8.22
CA LYS A 43 15.22 -0.80 -6.79
C LYS A 43 15.19 -2.25 -6.30
N GLU A 44 14.26 -3.06 -6.81
CA GLU A 44 14.07 -4.45 -6.47
C GLU A 44 15.28 -5.31 -6.88
N ILE A 45 15.88 -5.00 -8.03
CA ILE A 45 17.08 -5.67 -8.53
C ILE A 45 18.27 -5.33 -7.62
N ILE A 46 18.43 -4.05 -7.28
CA ILE A 46 19.52 -3.58 -6.39
C ILE A 46 19.39 -4.24 -5.01
N LEU A 47 18.17 -4.30 -4.43
CA LEU A 47 17.93 -4.94 -3.15
C LEU A 47 18.18 -6.45 -3.19
N SER A 48 17.81 -7.13 -4.28
CA SER A 48 18.10 -8.56 -4.46
C SER A 48 19.61 -8.82 -4.47
N LYS A 49 20.37 -8.02 -5.23
CA LYS A 49 21.84 -8.12 -5.30
C LYS A 49 22.51 -7.77 -3.96
N TYR A 50 21.97 -6.79 -3.22
CA TYR A 50 22.44 -6.47 -1.87
C TYR A 50 22.29 -7.67 -0.92
N TYR A 51 21.12 -8.30 -0.91
CA TYR A 51 20.89 -9.44 -0.03
C TYR A 51 21.77 -10.65 -0.41
N ALA A 52 22.00 -10.87 -1.71
CA ALA A 52 22.93 -11.89 -2.16
C ALA A 52 24.37 -11.60 -1.67
N ALA A 53 24.81 -10.34 -1.78
CA ALA A 53 26.14 -9.93 -1.33
C ALA A 53 26.32 -10.06 0.19
N VAL A 54 25.32 -9.68 0.99
CA VAL A 54 25.35 -9.87 2.46
C VAL A 54 25.46 -11.35 2.82
N SER A 55 24.79 -12.24 2.04
CA SER A 55 24.86 -13.69 2.22
C SER A 55 26.27 -14.25 2.18
N LEU A 56 27.02 -13.82 1.19
CA LEU A 56 28.37 -14.33 0.95
C LEU A 56 29.36 -13.89 2.03
N HIS A 57 29.10 -12.76 2.71
CA HIS A 57 30.11 -12.11 3.54
C HIS A 57 29.80 -12.05 5.05
N GLU A 58 28.53 -12.25 5.48
CA GLU A 58 28.16 -11.94 6.87
C GLU A 58 27.34 -13.04 7.60
N GLU A 59 26.97 -14.17 6.98
CA GLU A 59 26.04 -15.11 7.62
C GLU A 59 26.42 -16.59 7.62
N PRO A 60 26.03 -17.33 8.70
CA PRO A 60 26.26 -18.78 8.80
C PRO A 60 25.44 -19.54 7.74
N THR A 61 26.01 -20.60 7.19
CA THR A 61 25.33 -21.52 6.28
C THR A 61 24.03 -22.05 6.89
N GLY A 62 22.94 -22.01 6.13
CA GLY A 62 21.63 -22.49 6.58
C GLY A 62 20.83 -21.50 7.43
N ALA A 63 21.30 -20.27 7.61
CA ALA A 63 20.59 -19.20 8.30
C ALA A 63 19.29 -18.81 7.58
N PHE A 64 18.30 -18.35 8.33
CA PHE A 64 17.01 -17.94 7.76
C PHE A 64 17.14 -16.75 6.80
N ASN A 65 18.06 -15.82 7.06
CA ASN A 65 18.34 -14.74 6.12
C ASN A 65 18.82 -15.24 4.76
N GLN A 66 19.61 -16.30 4.70
CA GLN A 66 19.99 -16.92 3.44
C GLN A 66 18.73 -17.40 2.68
N LEU A 67 17.80 -18.04 3.40
CA LEU A 67 16.55 -18.50 2.80
C LEU A 67 15.69 -17.33 2.26
N ILE A 68 15.61 -16.23 3.00
CA ILE A 68 14.90 -15.01 2.56
C ILE A 68 15.49 -14.47 1.25
N ARG A 69 16.81 -14.45 1.12
CA ARG A 69 17.48 -13.96 -0.09
C ARG A 69 17.24 -14.85 -1.30
N GLU A 70 17.34 -16.15 -1.10
CA GLU A 70 17.03 -17.12 -2.15
C GLU A 70 15.57 -16.98 -2.61
N TYR A 71 14.63 -16.75 -1.67
CA TYR A 71 13.23 -16.45 -1.98
C TYR A 71 13.09 -15.18 -2.84
N PHE A 72 13.83 -14.10 -2.54
CA PHE A 72 13.80 -12.86 -3.31
C PHE A 72 14.34 -13.02 -4.74
N GLY A 73 15.19 -13.99 -5.00
CA GLY A 73 15.60 -14.39 -6.35
C GLY A 73 14.62 -15.35 -7.05
N GLY A 74 13.64 -15.89 -6.33
CA GLY A 74 12.71 -16.89 -6.84
C GLY A 74 11.55 -16.30 -7.67
N SER A 75 11.02 -17.10 -8.61
CA SER A 75 9.92 -16.71 -9.48
C SER A 75 8.66 -16.26 -8.73
N ASN A 76 8.40 -16.85 -7.56
CA ASN A 76 7.24 -16.50 -6.73
C ASN A 76 7.31 -15.06 -6.24
N TYR A 77 8.50 -14.58 -5.83
CA TYR A 77 8.70 -13.19 -5.44
C TYR A 77 8.68 -12.26 -6.65
N LEU A 78 9.30 -12.64 -7.77
CA LEU A 78 9.38 -11.82 -8.97
C LEU A 78 8.00 -11.50 -9.57
N LYS A 79 7.01 -12.36 -9.39
CA LYS A 79 5.62 -12.16 -9.82
C LYS A 79 4.81 -11.22 -8.91
N LEU A 80 5.31 -10.88 -7.73
CA LEU A 80 4.59 -10.00 -6.80
C LEU A 80 4.53 -8.56 -7.34
N SER A 81 3.49 -7.82 -6.92
CA SER A 81 3.39 -6.39 -7.23
C SER A 81 4.55 -5.60 -6.61
N ALA A 82 4.94 -4.49 -7.22
CA ALA A 82 5.98 -3.61 -6.73
C ALA A 82 5.74 -3.21 -5.26
N ARG A 83 4.49 -2.89 -4.90
CA ARG A 83 4.14 -2.55 -3.52
C ARG A 83 4.38 -3.70 -2.55
N THR A 84 3.97 -4.92 -2.90
CA THR A 84 4.21 -6.11 -2.06
C THR A 84 5.70 -6.38 -1.88
N LYS A 85 6.50 -6.20 -2.94
CA LYS A 85 7.96 -6.34 -2.87
C LYS A 85 8.58 -5.36 -1.86
N ILE A 86 8.17 -4.09 -1.89
CA ILE A 86 8.63 -3.07 -0.93
C ILE A 86 8.26 -3.47 0.50
N ASP A 87 7.03 -3.89 0.73
CA ASP A 87 6.55 -4.32 2.05
C ASP A 87 7.33 -5.55 2.55
N TYR A 88 7.60 -6.53 1.68
CA TYR A 88 8.37 -7.74 2.01
C TYR A 88 9.82 -7.42 2.38
N VAL A 89 10.45 -6.44 1.72
CA VAL A 89 11.77 -5.95 2.14
C VAL A 89 11.72 -5.37 3.55
N GLY A 90 10.71 -4.57 3.87
CA GLY A 90 10.52 -4.04 5.22
C GLY A 90 10.28 -5.14 6.28
N TYR A 91 9.50 -6.17 5.93
CA TYR A 91 9.26 -7.31 6.83
C TYR A 91 10.51 -8.15 7.00
N SER A 92 11.26 -8.43 5.93
CA SER A 92 12.50 -9.20 5.98
C SER A 92 13.53 -8.61 6.94
N GLN A 93 13.67 -7.28 6.95
CA GLN A 93 14.58 -6.60 7.87
C GLN A 93 14.20 -6.81 9.34
N ARG A 94 12.89 -6.77 9.67
CA ARG A 94 12.42 -6.96 11.05
C ARG A 94 12.54 -8.41 11.48
N VAL A 95 12.05 -9.33 10.68
CA VAL A 95 12.10 -10.76 10.92
C VAL A 95 13.55 -11.25 10.96
N GLY A 96 14.40 -10.73 10.08
CA GLY A 96 15.82 -11.02 10.00
C GLY A 96 16.62 -10.63 11.24
N ARG A 97 16.21 -9.55 11.94
CA ARG A 97 16.83 -9.19 13.25
C ARG A 97 16.62 -10.25 14.31
N VAL A 98 15.52 -11.00 14.26
CA VAL A 98 15.17 -12.01 15.26
C VAL A 98 15.61 -13.40 14.83
N PHE A 99 15.28 -13.80 13.62
CA PHE A 99 15.51 -15.17 13.13
C PHE A 99 16.67 -15.29 12.14
N GLY A 100 17.20 -14.17 11.65
CA GLY A 100 18.10 -14.16 10.51
C GLY A 100 19.31 -15.08 10.62
N LYS A 101 19.93 -15.15 11.80
CA LYS A 101 21.07 -16.02 12.10
C LYS A 101 20.66 -17.42 12.57
N THR A 102 19.37 -17.67 12.79
CA THR A 102 18.87 -18.97 13.24
C THR A 102 18.86 -19.94 12.07
N ASN A 103 19.31 -21.16 12.29
CA ASN A 103 19.20 -22.22 11.28
C ASN A 103 17.71 -22.46 10.96
N LYS A 104 17.36 -22.43 9.67
CA LYS A 104 15.99 -22.56 9.17
C LYS A 104 15.25 -23.80 9.68
N HIS A 105 15.96 -24.91 9.91
CA HIS A 105 15.38 -26.16 10.42
C HIS A 105 15.08 -26.12 11.93
N ARG A 106 15.66 -25.17 12.66
CA ARG A 106 15.42 -24.97 14.11
C ARG A 106 14.26 -24.05 14.40
N ILE A 107 13.72 -23.33 13.41
CA ILE A 107 12.55 -22.46 13.57
C ILE A 107 11.31 -23.35 13.63
N LYS A 108 10.59 -23.31 14.76
CA LYS A 108 9.41 -24.15 15.07
C LYS A 108 8.16 -23.27 15.23
N PRO A 109 6.93 -23.84 15.15
CA PRO A 109 5.70 -23.08 15.28
C PRO A 109 5.61 -22.21 16.54
N HIS A 110 6.08 -22.70 17.69
CA HIS A 110 6.07 -21.93 18.93
C HIS A 110 6.99 -20.71 18.88
N HIS A 111 8.11 -20.74 18.15
CA HIS A 111 8.95 -19.56 17.95
C HIS A 111 8.22 -18.49 17.12
N ILE A 112 7.47 -18.92 16.08
CA ILE A 112 6.63 -18.00 15.30
C ILE A 112 5.56 -17.39 16.18
N ARG A 113 4.88 -18.19 17.02
CA ARG A 113 3.87 -17.70 17.97
C ARG A 113 4.46 -16.67 18.94
N GLN A 114 5.58 -17.00 19.59
CA GLN A 114 6.27 -16.08 20.52
C GLN A 114 6.66 -14.76 19.85
N TYR A 115 7.15 -14.82 18.61
CA TYR A 115 7.45 -13.64 17.83
C TYR A 115 6.20 -12.78 17.61
N MET A 116 5.11 -13.39 17.16
CA MET A 116 3.85 -12.71 16.92
C MET A 116 3.30 -12.08 18.21
N ASP A 117 3.33 -12.79 19.34
CA ASP A 117 2.87 -12.28 20.63
C ASP A 117 3.67 -11.05 21.09
N LYS A 118 4.99 -11.13 20.97
CA LYS A 118 5.86 -9.99 21.28
C LYS A 118 5.57 -8.79 20.35
N ARG A 119 5.38 -9.07 19.07
CA ARG A 119 5.15 -8.05 18.05
C ARG A 119 3.76 -7.42 18.18
N ALA A 120 2.77 -8.19 18.57
CA ALA A 120 1.39 -7.76 18.76
C ALA A 120 1.24 -6.72 19.89
N LYS A 121 2.13 -6.71 20.88
CA LYS A 121 2.16 -5.67 21.93
C LYS A 121 2.31 -4.26 21.34
N THR A 122 2.89 -4.14 20.15
CA THR A 122 3.00 -2.85 19.44
C THR A 122 1.90 -2.73 18.38
N THR A 123 1.69 -3.76 17.56
CA THR A 123 0.68 -3.74 16.49
C THR A 123 0.40 -5.16 15.97
N ILE A 124 -0.86 -5.59 16.14
CA ILE A 124 -1.32 -6.91 15.67
C ILE A 124 -1.30 -7.01 14.14
N VAL A 125 -1.60 -5.90 13.45
CA VAL A 125 -1.61 -5.85 11.99
C VAL A 125 -0.23 -6.18 11.42
N GLN A 126 0.82 -5.57 11.98
CA GLN A 126 2.19 -5.86 11.53
C GLN A 126 2.63 -7.28 11.88
N ALA A 127 2.27 -7.79 13.06
CA ALA A 127 2.54 -9.18 13.43
C ALA A 127 1.94 -10.14 12.40
N ASN A 128 0.70 -9.91 11.97
CA ASN A 128 0.01 -10.71 10.96
C ASN A 128 0.67 -10.60 9.57
N ARG A 129 1.13 -9.40 9.17
CA ARG A 129 1.82 -9.19 7.89
C ARG A 129 3.19 -9.87 7.87
N GLU A 130 3.95 -9.73 8.94
CA GLU A 130 5.27 -10.36 9.12
C GLU A 130 5.14 -11.90 9.17
N HIS A 131 4.09 -12.44 9.83
CA HIS A 131 3.75 -13.86 9.76
C HIS A 131 3.46 -14.31 8.32
N SER A 132 2.65 -13.55 7.56
CA SER A 132 2.33 -13.89 6.18
C SER A 132 3.59 -13.91 5.29
N PHE A 133 4.51 -12.98 5.51
CA PHE A 133 5.81 -12.96 4.83
C PHE A 133 6.64 -14.21 5.16
N MET A 134 6.81 -14.53 6.46
CA MET A 134 7.53 -15.75 6.89
C MET A 134 6.91 -17.01 6.28
N SER A 135 5.57 -17.10 6.29
CA SER A 135 4.86 -18.22 5.69
C SER A 135 5.11 -18.34 4.19
N ALA A 136 5.14 -17.23 3.45
CA ALA A 136 5.45 -17.24 2.02
C ALA A 136 6.89 -17.74 1.75
N VAL A 137 7.85 -17.28 2.54
CA VAL A 137 9.25 -17.73 2.43
C VAL A 137 9.38 -19.22 2.73
N PHE A 138 8.76 -19.72 3.82
CA PHE A 138 8.83 -21.13 4.19
C PHE A 138 8.03 -22.04 3.26
N SER A 139 6.88 -21.59 2.70
CA SER A 139 6.14 -22.35 1.69
C SER A 139 6.99 -22.53 0.43
N TRP A 140 7.59 -21.46 -0.07
CA TRP A 140 8.50 -21.51 -1.21
C TRP A 140 9.70 -22.46 -0.90
N ALA A 141 10.25 -22.38 0.31
CA ALA A 141 11.37 -23.22 0.72
C ALA A 141 10.99 -24.70 0.80
N TYR A 142 9.76 -24.99 1.23
CA TYR A 142 9.22 -26.36 1.23
C TYR A 142 9.05 -26.88 -0.19
N GLU A 143 8.42 -26.10 -1.08
CA GLU A 143 8.26 -26.45 -2.48
C GLU A 143 9.59 -26.71 -3.22
N ASN A 144 10.66 -26.05 -2.79
CA ASN A 144 12.02 -26.20 -3.35
C ASN A 144 12.92 -27.18 -2.55
N GLY A 145 12.35 -28.00 -1.66
CA GLY A 145 13.09 -29.03 -0.91
C GLY A 145 14.11 -28.49 0.11
N LYS A 146 14.06 -27.18 0.42
CA LYS A 146 15.02 -26.53 1.34
C LYS A 146 14.68 -26.68 2.81
N VAL A 147 13.43 -27.03 3.12
CA VAL A 147 12.93 -27.33 4.46
C VAL A 147 11.91 -28.48 4.39
N LYS A 148 11.75 -29.23 5.48
CA LYS A 148 10.80 -30.36 5.56
C LYS A 148 9.36 -29.92 5.82
N ALA A 149 9.14 -28.73 6.37
CA ALA A 149 7.82 -28.20 6.67
C ALA A 149 7.87 -26.66 6.81
N ASN A 150 6.71 -26.03 6.66
CA ASN A 150 6.54 -24.61 6.93
C ASN A 150 6.13 -24.41 8.42
N PRO A 151 6.97 -23.82 9.27
CA PRO A 151 6.66 -23.63 10.69
C PRO A 151 5.55 -22.61 10.98
N CYS A 152 5.07 -21.89 9.97
CA CYS A 152 3.96 -20.96 10.12
C CYS A 152 2.59 -21.64 9.99
N VAL A 153 2.54 -22.86 9.44
CA VAL A 153 1.30 -23.64 9.34
C VAL A 153 0.78 -23.97 10.75
N GLY A 154 -0.51 -23.78 10.97
CA GLY A 154 -1.16 -23.98 12.27
C GLY A 154 -1.00 -22.82 13.27
N VAL A 155 -0.12 -21.85 13.00
CA VAL A 155 -0.01 -20.64 13.84
C VAL A 155 -1.08 -19.64 13.43
N ARG A 156 -2.10 -19.44 14.29
CA ARG A 156 -3.22 -18.55 14.00
C ARG A 156 -2.79 -17.09 14.01
N LYS A 157 -3.30 -16.30 13.05
CA LYS A 157 -3.20 -14.85 13.05
C LYS A 157 -4.12 -14.25 14.10
N PHE A 158 -3.79 -13.04 14.54
CA PHE A 158 -4.69 -12.25 15.39
C PHE A 158 -5.88 -11.77 14.58
N THR A 159 -7.04 -11.66 15.20
CA THR A 159 -8.20 -10.97 14.62
C THR A 159 -7.88 -9.48 14.53
N GLU A 160 -7.97 -8.93 13.33
CA GLU A 160 -7.80 -7.49 13.11
C GLU A 160 -9.17 -6.82 13.26
N PRO A 161 -9.31 -5.79 14.12
CA PRO A 161 -10.58 -5.07 14.22
C PRO A 161 -10.89 -4.37 12.91
N HIS A 162 -12.13 -4.45 12.49
CA HIS A 162 -12.62 -3.82 11.29
C HIS A 162 -13.09 -2.39 11.58
N ARG A 163 -12.97 -1.52 10.58
CA ARG A 163 -13.58 -0.18 10.67
C ARG A 163 -15.05 -0.30 10.26
N GLU A 164 -15.94 -0.06 11.20
CA GLU A 164 -17.38 -0.14 10.99
C GLU A 164 -18.02 1.25 10.82
N ARG A 165 -17.26 2.31 11.08
CA ARG A 165 -17.76 3.67 11.05
C ARG A 165 -18.26 4.06 9.66
N TYR A 166 -19.52 4.49 9.59
CA TYR A 166 -20.09 5.19 8.46
C TYR A 166 -19.72 6.69 8.52
N ILE A 167 -19.50 7.33 7.38
CA ILE A 167 -19.26 8.76 7.28
C ILE A 167 -20.60 9.43 6.99
N GLU A 168 -21.05 10.30 7.88
CA GLU A 168 -22.26 11.08 7.66
C GLU A 168 -22.08 12.09 6.52
N ASP A 169 -23.18 12.48 5.87
CA ASP A 169 -23.13 13.40 4.73
C ASP A 169 -22.54 14.75 5.11
N TRP A 170 -22.90 15.26 6.29
CA TRP A 170 -22.38 16.54 6.78
C TRP A 170 -20.87 16.48 7.05
N GLU A 171 -20.33 15.36 7.54
CA GLU A 171 -18.90 15.18 7.76
C GLU A 171 -18.11 15.15 6.44
N TYR A 172 -18.63 14.38 5.48
CA TYR A 172 -18.06 14.33 4.15
C TYR A 172 -18.02 15.72 3.50
N ASN A 173 -19.16 16.43 3.54
CA ASN A 173 -19.30 17.76 2.96
C ASN A 173 -18.41 18.79 3.64
N ALA A 174 -18.26 18.74 4.96
CA ALA A 174 -17.38 19.65 5.68
C ALA A 174 -15.93 19.55 5.19
N VAL A 175 -15.42 18.33 5.03
CA VAL A 175 -14.05 18.11 4.50
C VAL A 175 -13.97 18.48 3.02
N LEU A 176 -15.01 18.19 2.24
CA LEU A 176 -15.07 18.51 0.81
C LEU A 176 -15.04 20.00 0.55
N VAL A 177 -15.73 20.82 1.36
CA VAL A 177 -15.73 22.29 1.27
C VAL A 177 -14.30 22.82 1.47
N GLU A 178 -13.60 22.37 2.51
CA GLU A 178 -12.22 22.80 2.76
C GLU A 178 -11.28 22.35 1.64
N ALA A 179 -11.48 21.13 1.14
CA ALA A 179 -10.72 20.61 0.01
C ALA A 179 -10.95 21.44 -1.27
N ARG A 180 -12.18 21.85 -1.56
CA ARG A 180 -12.51 22.71 -2.72
C ARG A 180 -11.84 24.07 -2.63
N LEU A 181 -11.81 24.67 -1.44
CA LEU A 181 -11.23 26.00 -1.23
C LEU A 181 -9.71 26.02 -1.40
N LYS A 182 -9.01 25.03 -0.88
CA LYS A 182 -7.54 25.05 -0.79
C LYS A 182 -6.83 24.00 -1.65
N TRP A 183 -7.48 22.89 -1.93
CA TRP A 183 -6.91 21.75 -2.67
C TRP A 183 -7.91 21.17 -3.67
N PRO A 184 -8.31 21.92 -4.71
CA PRO A 184 -9.39 21.51 -5.60
C PRO A 184 -9.13 20.17 -6.31
N LEU A 185 -7.87 19.83 -6.57
CA LEU A 185 -7.49 18.51 -7.10
C LEU A 185 -7.83 17.38 -6.11
N LEU A 186 -7.66 17.60 -4.81
CA LEU A 186 -8.11 16.68 -3.77
C LEU A 186 -9.63 16.56 -3.76
N ALA A 187 -10.35 17.67 -3.82
CA ALA A 187 -11.81 17.67 -3.84
C ALA A 187 -12.35 16.87 -5.03
N ALA A 188 -11.80 17.09 -6.22
CA ALA A 188 -12.14 16.30 -7.40
C ALA A 188 -11.90 14.79 -7.18
N SER A 189 -10.77 14.43 -6.57
CA SER A 189 -10.48 13.03 -6.28
C SER A 189 -11.44 12.40 -5.25
N MET A 190 -11.89 13.16 -4.26
CA MET A 190 -12.90 12.73 -3.28
C MET A 190 -14.24 12.46 -3.98
N GLU A 191 -14.69 13.37 -4.83
CA GLU A 191 -15.96 13.23 -5.56
C GLU A 191 -15.94 12.06 -6.53
N ILE A 192 -14.87 11.88 -7.32
CA ILE A 192 -14.73 10.72 -8.21
C ILE A 192 -14.68 9.41 -7.42
N SER A 193 -13.95 9.38 -6.29
CA SER A 193 -13.89 8.21 -5.42
C SER A 193 -15.28 7.86 -4.88
N TYR A 194 -16.06 8.84 -4.49
CA TYR A 194 -17.42 8.67 -4.00
C TYR A 194 -18.39 8.22 -5.11
N CYS A 195 -18.43 8.90 -6.24
CA CYS A 195 -19.35 8.55 -7.34
C CYS A 195 -19.06 7.14 -7.89
N CYS A 196 -17.81 6.71 -7.90
CA CYS A 196 -17.39 5.47 -8.56
C CYS A 196 -17.13 4.30 -7.61
N ALA A 197 -17.26 4.45 -6.29
CA ALA A 197 -16.76 3.49 -5.29
C ALA A 197 -15.31 3.07 -5.55
N ALA A 198 -14.48 4.01 -6.03
CA ALA A 198 -13.13 3.75 -6.49
C ALA A 198 -12.09 3.91 -5.35
N ARG A 199 -10.99 3.15 -5.45
CA ARG A 199 -9.88 3.33 -4.51
C ARG A 199 -9.07 4.56 -4.90
N GLN A 200 -8.46 5.20 -3.90
CA GLN A 200 -7.61 6.37 -4.07
C GLN A 200 -6.58 6.22 -5.20
N ALA A 201 -5.86 5.11 -5.23
CA ALA A 201 -4.85 4.86 -6.24
C ALA A 201 -5.44 4.70 -7.66
N ASP A 202 -6.64 4.10 -7.77
CA ASP A 202 -7.31 3.91 -9.04
C ASP A 202 -7.81 5.27 -9.59
N VAL A 203 -8.30 6.18 -8.71
CA VAL A 203 -8.70 7.55 -9.09
C VAL A 203 -7.49 8.38 -9.54
N TRP A 204 -6.42 8.38 -8.77
CA TRP A 204 -5.24 9.20 -9.11
C TRP A 204 -4.47 8.68 -10.33
N GLY A 205 -4.65 7.40 -10.67
CA GLY A 205 -4.10 6.80 -11.86
C GLY A 205 -4.89 7.07 -13.14
N LEU A 206 -6.04 7.75 -13.08
CA LEU A 206 -6.89 8.02 -14.24
C LEU A 206 -6.15 8.82 -15.31
N THR A 207 -6.31 8.35 -16.53
CA THR A 207 -5.82 9.01 -17.75
C THR A 207 -6.98 9.59 -18.54
N ARG A 208 -6.69 10.50 -19.46
CA ARG A 208 -7.74 11.08 -20.33
C ARG A 208 -8.36 10.02 -21.24
N SER A 209 -7.63 8.96 -21.60
CA SER A 209 -8.17 7.84 -22.36
C SER A 209 -9.15 6.97 -21.58
N ASP A 210 -9.22 7.13 -20.24
CA ASP A 210 -10.21 6.46 -19.41
C ASP A 210 -11.56 7.23 -19.37
N LEU A 211 -11.57 8.49 -19.84
CA LEU A 211 -12.79 9.31 -20.01
C LEU A 211 -13.45 8.94 -21.34
N ARG A 212 -14.41 8.05 -21.29
CA ARG A 212 -15.14 7.56 -22.47
C ARG A 212 -16.47 8.30 -22.64
N GLU A 213 -17.13 8.06 -23.76
CA GLU A 213 -18.43 8.64 -24.05
C GLU A 213 -19.48 8.23 -23.00
N GLU A 214 -19.51 6.97 -22.64
CA GLU A 214 -20.49 6.38 -21.72
C GLU A 214 -20.17 6.67 -20.25
N GLY A 215 -18.92 6.94 -19.91
CA GLY A 215 -18.49 7.10 -18.51
C GLY A 215 -17.00 7.04 -18.29
N ILE A 216 -16.60 6.87 -17.05
CA ILE A 216 -15.19 6.67 -16.67
C ILE A 216 -14.86 5.19 -16.64
N TYR A 217 -13.89 4.76 -17.44
CA TYR A 217 -13.33 3.42 -17.34
C TYR A 217 -12.40 3.32 -16.14
N ILE A 218 -12.70 2.41 -15.22
CA ILE A 218 -11.89 2.15 -14.04
C ILE A 218 -11.42 0.70 -14.05
N ARG A 219 -10.10 0.52 -14.10
CA ARG A 219 -9.44 -0.75 -13.83
C ARG A 219 -8.90 -0.75 -12.42
N GLN A 220 -9.47 -1.58 -11.55
CA GLN A 220 -9.02 -1.69 -10.17
C GLN A 220 -7.63 -2.34 -10.09
N GLY A 221 -6.61 -1.60 -9.66
CA GLY A 221 -5.23 -2.08 -9.59
C GLY A 221 -5.03 -3.30 -8.68
N LYS A 222 -5.83 -3.42 -7.61
CA LYS A 222 -5.72 -4.52 -6.63
C LYS A 222 -6.39 -5.82 -7.09
N THR A 223 -7.51 -5.74 -7.81
CA THR A 223 -8.35 -6.90 -8.14
C THR A 223 -8.39 -7.23 -9.63
N GLY A 224 -7.96 -6.29 -10.47
CA GLY A 224 -8.05 -6.38 -11.92
C GLY A 224 -9.46 -6.18 -12.48
N ALA A 225 -10.48 -5.94 -11.63
CA ALA A 225 -11.85 -5.69 -12.08
C ALA A 225 -11.90 -4.44 -12.96
N LYS A 226 -12.68 -4.51 -14.03
CA LYS A 226 -12.83 -3.46 -15.04
C LYS A 226 -14.30 -3.06 -15.11
N GLN A 227 -14.58 -1.76 -15.06
CA GLN A 227 -15.94 -1.20 -15.10
C GLN A 227 -15.92 0.13 -15.82
N ILE A 228 -17.02 0.46 -16.48
CA ILE A 228 -17.32 1.83 -16.88
C ILE A 228 -18.34 2.37 -15.89
N LYS A 229 -18.01 3.49 -15.25
CA LYS A 229 -18.89 4.21 -14.34
C LYS A 229 -19.62 5.27 -15.14
N GLU A 230 -20.91 5.07 -15.31
CA GLU A 230 -21.77 5.96 -16.10
C GLU A 230 -21.69 7.42 -15.64
N TRP A 231 -21.76 8.33 -16.59
CA TRP A 231 -21.75 9.75 -16.30
C TRP A 231 -23.02 10.20 -15.55
N ASN A 232 -22.80 10.97 -14.53
CA ASN A 232 -23.81 11.81 -13.92
C ASN A 232 -23.29 13.25 -13.76
N PRO A 233 -24.12 14.24 -13.49
CA PRO A 233 -23.68 15.65 -13.40
C PRO A 233 -22.58 15.87 -12.34
N ARG A 234 -22.67 15.18 -11.18
CA ARG A 234 -21.68 15.27 -10.09
C ARG A 234 -20.33 14.73 -10.51
N LEU A 235 -20.31 13.59 -11.22
CA LEU A 235 -19.08 12.95 -11.69
C LEU A 235 -18.42 13.80 -12.80
N ARG A 236 -19.21 14.36 -13.73
CA ARG A 236 -18.70 15.28 -14.76
C ARG A 236 -18.07 16.50 -14.13
N ALA A 237 -18.78 17.19 -13.23
CA ALA A 237 -18.25 18.35 -12.52
C ALA A 237 -16.95 18.07 -11.77
N ALA A 238 -16.80 16.87 -11.19
CA ALA A 238 -15.57 16.47 -10.52
C ALA A 238 -14.40 16.28 -11.50
N VAL A 239 -14.64 15.68 -12.65
CA VAL A 239 -13.62 15.54 -13.70
C VAL A 239 -13.23 16.89 -14.28
N ASP A 240 -14.21 17.73 -14.59
CA ASP A 240 -13.98 19.08 -15.12
C ASP A 240 -13.16 19.92 -14.13
N LEU A 241 -13.45 19.82 -12.84
CA LEU A 241 -12.65 20.46 -11.79
C LEU A 241 -11.20 19.96 -11.83
N ALA A 242 -10.98 18.62 -11.90
CA ALA A 242 -9.63 18.07 -11.95
C ALA A 242 -8.84 18.58 -13.16
N LEU A 243 -9.50 18.72 -14.31
CA LEU A 243 -8.90 19.19 -15.55
C LEU A 243 -8.66 20.71 -15.56
N SER A 244 -9.55 21.50 -14.97
CA SER A 244 -9.46 22.97 -14.95
C SER A 244 -8.34 23.50 -14.05
N VAL A 245 -8.00 22.77 -12.99
CA VAL A 245 -6.97 23.21 -12.02
C VAL A 245 -5.55 22.76 -12.36
N GLN A 246 -5.35 22.12 -13.51
CA GLN A 246 -4.02 21.75 -13.98
C GLN A 246 -3.20 23.00 -14.34
N VAL A 247 -2.11 23.25 -13.61
CA VAL A 247 -1.16 24.34 -13.88
C VAL A 247 -0.45 24.13 -15.24
N VAL A 248 -0.05 22.90 -15.50
CA VAL A 248 0.49 22.46 -16.80
C VAL A 248 -0.55 21.55 -17.44
N ARG A 249 -1.05 21.95 -18.63
CA ARG A 249 -2.01 21.12 -19.37
C ARG A 249 -1.38 19.77 -19.71
N ASN A 250 -1.82 18.73 -19.03
CA ASN A 250 -1.38 17.38 -19.30
C ASN A 250 -2.34 16.67 -20.26
N LEU A 251 -1.83 16.22 -21.41
CA LEU A 251 -2.64 15.53 -22.43
C LEU A 251 -2.92 14.07 -22.11
N LYS A 252 -2.26 13.51 -21.11
CA LYS A 252 -2.37 12.10 -20.72
C LYS A 252 -3.11 11.91 -19.40
N LEU A 253 -2.81 12.71 -18.38
CA LEU A 253 -3.30 12.50 -17.00
C LEU A 253 -4.53 13.35 -16.70
N VAL A 254 -5.47 12.79 -15.94
CA VAL A 254 -6.59 13.55 -15.32
C VAL A 254 -6.08 14.25 -14.06
N PHE A 255 -5.21 13.59 -13.28
CA PHE A 255 -4.60 14.15 -12.07
C PHE A 255 -3.11 14.34 -12.29
N CYS A 256 -2.62 15.57 -12.22
CA CYS A 256 -1.19 15.87 -12.29
C CYS A 256 -0.79 16.96 -11.29
N ASP A 257 0.48 16.94 -10.88
CA ASP A 257 1.09 18.00 -10.10
C ASP A 257 1.43 19.24 -10.98
N ALA A 258 1.99 20.28 -10.37
CA ALA A 258 2.38 21.50 -11.09
C ALA A 258 3.46 21.28 -12.17
N LYS A 259 4.11 20.11 -12.20
CA LYS A 259 5.12 19.71 -13.20
C LYS A 259 4.55 18.76 -14.27
N GLY A 260 3.26 18.44 -14.21
CA GLY A 260 2.62 17.50 -15.12
C GLY A 260 2.86 16.00 -14.79
N ASN A 261 3.39 15.68 -13.62
CA ASN A 261 3.57 14.29 -13.18
C ASN A 261 2.39 13.81 -12.34
N HIS A 262 2.30 12.49 -12.13
CA HIS A 262 1.36 11.93 -11.17
C HIS A 262 1.55 12.56 -9.78
N PRO A 263 0.48 12.97 -9.08
CA PRO A 263 0.58 13.52 -7.74
C PRO A 263 1.20 12.51 -6.79
N LEU A 264 2.14 12.94 -5.96
CA LEU A 264 2.71 12.08 -4.94
C LEU A 264 1.66 11.72 -3.89
N GLN A 265 1.52 10.43 -3.59
CA GLN A 265 0.61 9.94 -2.56
C GLN A 265 0.79 10.67 -1.22
N LYS A 266 2.03 10.96 -0.83
CA LYS A 266 2.36 11.72 0.39
C LYS A 266 1.78 13.14 0.37
N THR A 267 1.82 13.82 -0.77
CA THR A 267 1.26 15.17 -0.94
C THR A 267 -0.24 15.16 -0.79
N MET A 268 -0.93 14.25 -1.49
CA MET A 268 -2.38 14.12 -1.40
C MET A 268 -2.84 13.71 0.01
N ALA A 269 -2.10 12.82 0.67
CA ALA A 269 -2.38 12.45 2.06
C ALA A 269 -2.23 13.64 3.02
N LYS A 270 -1.22 14.51 2.80
CA LYS A 270 -1.04 15.74 3.57
C LYS A 270 -2.20 16.70 3.35
N TRP A 271 -2.62 16.95 2.10
CA TRP A 271 -3.75 17.81 1.79
C TRP A 271 -5.03 17.30 2.45
N TYR A 272 -5.28 15.99 2.37
CA TYR A 272 -6.44 15.37 3.01
C TYR A 272 -6.42 15.53 4.53
N ALA A 273 -5.28 15.33 5.16
CA ALA A 273 -5.11 15.55 6.61
C ALA A 273 -5.36 17.01 6.99
N SER A 274 -4.85 17.96 6.20
CA SER A 274 -5.07 19.39 6.42
C SER A 274 -6.53 19.77 6.23
N ALA A 275 -7.21 19.30 5.18
CA ALA A 275 -8.63 19.57 4.94
C ALA A 275 -9.51 19.09 6.11
N ARG A 276 -9.19 17.91 6.67
CA ARG A 276 -9.90 17.40 7.85
C ARG A 276 -9.67 18.26 9.09
N LEU A 277 -8.45 18.73 9.32
CA LEU A 277 -8.13 19.59 10.47
C LEU A 277 -8.87 20.94 10.37
N GLU A 278 -8.94 21.51 9.16
CA GLU A 278 -9.66 22.75 8.94
C GLU A 278 -11.18 22.58 9.10
N ALA A 279 -11.74 21.52 8.54
CA ALA A 279 -13.13 21.17 8.75
C ALA A 279 -13.44 21.01 10.25
N LYS A 280 -12.55 20.36 11.02
CA LYS A 280 -12.69 20.20 12.46
C LYS A 280 -12.69 21.55 13.18
N ALA A 281 -11.77 22.44 12.83
CA ALA A 281 -11.65 23.75 13.49
C ALA A 281 -12.89 24.62 13.30
N LYS A 282 -13.60 24.47 12.18
CA LYS A 282 -14.81 25.24 11.84
C LYS A 282 -16.10 24.66 12.42
N HIS A 283 -16.12 23.39 12.79
CA HIS A 283 -17.29 22.73 13.34
C HIS A 283 -17.15 22.62 14.87
N THR A 284 -17.92 23.41 15.60
CA THR A 284 -17.91 23.49 17.07
C THR A 284 -18.31 22.18 17.77
N GLY A 285 -18.92 21.23 17.08
CA GLY A 285 -19.26 19.90 17.61
C GLY A 285 -18.10 18.89 17.69
N GLY A 286 -16.94 19.22 17.27
CA GLY A 286 -15.67 18.57 17.63
C GLY A 286 -15.32 17.22 16.99
N TRP A 287 -16.17 16.63 16.12
CA TRP A 287 -16.01 15.21 15.79
C TRP A 287 -16.00 14.80 14.32
N VAL A 288 -15.76 15.74 13.44
CA VAL A 288 -15.49 15.48 12.00
C VAL A 288 -14.10 14.91 11.87
N THR A 289 -13.75 13.64 12.20
CA THR A 289 -12.32 13.60 11.95
C THR A 289 -11.59 12.31 11.93
N ASP A 290 -12.19 11.24 12.17
CA ASP A 290 -11.43 10.00 12.18
C ASP A 290 -11.58 9.15 10.92
N PHE A 291 -12.27 9.65 9.89
CA PHE A 291 -12.36 8.92 8.63
C PHE A 291 -11.16 9.20 7.72
N THR A 292 -10.76 8.19 6.99
CA THR A 292 -9.67 8.24 6.01
C THR A 292 -10.22 8.39 4.60
N PHE A 293 -9.37 8.76 3.64
CA PHE A 293 -9.78 8.79 2.23
C PHE A 293 -10.35 7.44 1.76
N HIS A 294 -9.83 6.33 2.27
CA HIS A 294 -10.32 5.00 1.91
C HIS A 294 -11.76 4.73 2.39
N ASP A 295 -12.18 5.39 3.46
CA ASP A 295 -13.54 5.23 3.98
C ASP A 295 -14.57 5.89 3.05
N ILE A 296 -14.18 6.80 2.13
CA ILE A 296 -15.04 7.37 1.09
C ILE A 296 -15.62 6.26 0.20
N LYS A 297 -14.79 5.25 -0.15
CA LYS A 297 -15.29 4.08 -0.88
C LYS A 297 -16.36 3.32 -0.10
N ALA A 298 -16.18 3.16 1.21
CA ALA A 298 -17.17 2.50 2.06
C ALA A 298 -18.47 3.33 2.17
N LYS A 299 -18.35 4.65 2.30
CA LYS A 299 -19.52 5.56 2.25
C LYS A 299 -20.27 5.41 0.93
N SER A 300 -19.57 5.47 -0.20
CA SER A 300 -20.16 5.29 -1.53
C SER A 300 -20.95 3.99 -1.66
N ILE A 301 -20.36 2.87 -1.22
CA ILE A 301 -21.02 1.55 -1.25
C ILE A 301 -22.22 1.51 -0.29
N SER A 302 -22.11 2.15 0.86
CA SER A 302 -23.20 2.21 1.87
C SER A 302 -24.39 3.03 1.41
N ASP A 303 -24.15 4.07 0.59
CA ASP A 303 -25.20 4.97 0.08
C ASP A 303 -25.87 4.45 -1.20
N TYR A 304 -25.26 3.44 -1.84
CA TYR A 304 -25.81 2.85 -3.06
C TYR A 304 -26.93 1.87 -2.76
N SER A 305 -28.07 2.00 -3.47
CA SER A 305 -29.28 1.21 -3.25
C SER A 305 -29.40 -0.05 -4.13
N GLY A 306 -28.52 -0.21 -5.13
CA GLY A 306 -28.56 -1.33 -6.08
C GLY A 306 -27.66 -2.50 -5.66
N ASN A 307 -27.21 -3.29 -6.65
CA ASN A 307 -26.29 -4.41 -6.44
C ASN A 307 -24.90 -3.91 -6.01
N LEU A 308 -24.57 -4.09 -4.73
CA LEU A 308 -23.33 -3.62 -4.13
C LEU A 308 -22.08 -4.28 -4.75
N GLN A 309 -22.17 -5.58 -5.10
CA GLN A 309 -21.06 -6.32 -5.70
C GLN A 309 -20.73 -5.76 -7.07
N GLU A 310 -21.74 -5.59 -7.91
CA GLU A 310 -21.61 -5.02 -9.23
C GLU A 310 -21.09 -3.59 -9.16
N PHE A 311 -21.74 -2.72 -8.35
CA PHE A 311 -21.33 -1.33 -8.20
C PHE A 311 -19.90 -1.18 -7.72
N SER A 312 -19.48 -1.94 -6.73
CA SER A 312 -18.15 -1.80 -6.11
C SER A 312 -17.03 -2.56 -6.85
N GLY A 313 -17.38 -3.48 -7.76
CA GLY A 313 -16.44 -4.36 -8.46
C GLY A 313 -15.71 -5.34 -7.53
N HIS A 314 -16.33 -5.75 -6.42
CA HIS A 314 -15.79 -6.79 -5.56
C HIS A 314 -16.03 -8.17 -6.17
N LYS A 315 -15.11 -9.12 -5.90
CA LYS A 315 -15.20 -10.49 -6.42
C LYS A 315 -16.36 -11.29 -5.80
N THR A 316 -16.74 -10.96 -4.56
CA THR A 316 -17.82 -11.63 -3.83
C THR A 316 -18.75 -10.62 -3.19
N GLU A 317 -20.01 -11.01 -3.03
CA GLU A 317 -21.00 -10.22 -2.33
C GLU A 317 -20.60 -9.94 -0.88
N ALA A 318 -20.07 -10.93 -0.17
CA ALA A 318 -19.58 -10.77 1.20
C ALA A 318 -18.52 -9.66 1.32
N GLN A 319 -17.64 -9.52 0.32
CA GLN A 319 -16.67 -8.41 0.30
C GLN A 319 -17.36 -7.06 0.06
N ALA A 320 -18.41 -7.00 -0.73
CA ALA A 320 -19.16 -5.76 -0.96
C ALA A 320 -19.97 -5.38 0.30
N GLN A 321 -20.64 -6.32 0.91
CA GLN A 321 -21.39 -6.13 2.17
C GLN A 321 -20.50 -5.65 3.31
N TYR A 322 -19.26 -6.14 3.38
CA TYR A 322 -18.26 -5.67 4.34
C TYR A 322 -17.99 -4.16 4.29
N TYR A 323 -18.17 -3.52 3.12
CA TYR A 323 -18.05 -2.08 2.94
C TYR A 323 -19.36 -1.32 3.21
N SER A 324 -20.49 -2.00 3.33
CA SER A 324 -21.78 -1.37 3.66
C SER A 324 -21.87 -1.15 5.17
N ARG A 325 -21.64 0.09 5.60
CA ARG A 325 -21.51 0.49 7.01
C ARG A 325 -22.69 1.31 7.52
N LYS A 326 -23.59 1.74 6.63
CA LYS A 326 -24.80 2.48 7.00
C LYS A 326 -25.78 1.55 7.70
N ILE A 327 -26.25 1.96 8.87
CA ILE A 327 -27.27 1.22 9.61
C ILE A 327 -28.58 1.29 8.83
N LYS A 328 -29.14 0.14 8.50
CA LYS A 328 -30.41 0.04 7.78
C LYS A 328 -31.57 0.21 8.74
N ILE A 329 -32.50 1.08 8.38
CA ILE A 329 -33.79 1.16 9.03
C ILE A 329 -34.64 0.04 8.44
N VAL A 330 -35.10 -0.87 9.29
CA VAL A 330 -35.97 -1.97 8.89
C VAL A 330 -37.34 -1.81 9.56
N PRO A 331 -38.46 -2.17 8.88
CA PRO A 331 -39.77 -2.11 9.49
C PRO A 331 -39.86 -3.08 10.65
N THR A 332 -40.60 -2.70 11.69
CA THR A 332 -40.98 -3.58 12.81
C THR A 332 -42.08 -4.54 12.41
N LEU A 333 -42.20 -5.64 13.13
CA LEU A 333 -43.37 -6.52 13.03
C LEU A 333 -44.61 -5.70 13.37
N LYS A 334 -45.66 -5.82 12.54
CA LYS A 334 -46.99 -5.24 12.81
C LYS A 334 -47.79 -6.08 13.78
#